data_485a088d43a9761fb8aed6a6ead5c757
#
_entry.id   485a088d43a9761fb8aed6a6ead5c757
#
_cell.length_a   1.000
_cell.length_b   1.000
_cell.length_c   1.000
_cell.angle_alpha   90.00
_cell.angle_beta   90.00
_cell.angle_gamma   90.00
#
_symmetry.space_group_name_H-M   'P 1'
#
loop_
_entity.id
_entity.type
_entity.pdbx_description
1 polymer ?
#
loop_
_entity_poly.entity_id
_entity_poly.type
_entity_poly.pdbx_seq_one_letter_code
_entity_poly.pdbx_strand_id
1 'polypeptide(L)'
;MAKEKVTVKKEKKVEVIALDLGCGQNKSTPEFFKDNMQVDVTKVIGVDIAKCEGVDKIHDLTKFPYPFKDESVDAIFTSHFIEHLDGTERIKFFNECYRILKPGGKMRHMHPYYKSVRAVQDPTHKWPPISENSYFYWDKKWRDMNKLDHYPINCDFEFNIYYVWQDGTVANKNEETRMFMIDKYWNVVADMIVDMIKR
;
A
#
# COMPACT_ATOMS: atom_id res chain seq x y z
N MET A 1 -12.67 46.72 39.44
CA MET A 1 -12.73 46.27 38.04
C MET A 1 -11.94 44.96 37.94
N ALA A 2 -12.61 43.83 37.85
CA ALA A 2 -12.00 42.52 37.73
C ALA A 2 -11.70 42.26 36.25
N LYS A 3 -10.44 41.94 35.91
CA LYS A 3 -10.05 41.56 34.55
C LYS A 3 -10.38 40.08 34.37
N GLU A 4 -11.39 39.77 33.55
CA GLU A 4 -11.67 38.41 33.06
C GLU A 4 -10.49 37.88 32.25
N LYS A 5 -9.90 36.78 32.71
CA LYS A 5 -8.90 36.02 31.96
C LYS A 5 -9.65 35.19 30.93
N VAL A 6 -9.59 35.61 29.66
CA VAL A 6 -10.04 34.79 28.52
C VAL A 6 -9.05 33.64 28.36
N THR A 7 -9.45 32.45 28.74
CA THR A 7 -8.69 31.21 28.54
C THR A 7 -8.92 30.74 27.09
N VAL A 8 -7.99 31.01 26.20
CA VAL A 8 -8.01 30.50 24.84
C VAL A 8 -7.75 28.98 24.90
N LYS A 9 -8.78 28.18 24.71
CA LYS A 9 -8.63 26.72 24.51
C LYS A 9 -7.79 26.49 23.23
N LYS A 10 -6.57 25.97 23.38
CA LYS A 10 -5.80 25.47 22.24
C LYS A 10 -6.61 24.33 21.59
N GLU A 11 -7.08 24.52 20.38
CA GLU A 11 -7.64 23.45 19.54
C GLU A 11 -6.57 22.37 19.40
N LYS A 12 -6.90 21.13 19.76
CA LYS A 12 -6.04 19.97 19.51
C LYS A 12 -5.99 19.77 17.99
N LYS A 13 -4.85 20.05 17.38
CA LYS A 13 -4.60 19.74 15.97
C LYS A 13 -4.80 18.24 15.81
N VAL A 14 -5.73 17.83 14.95
CA VAL A 14 -5.98 16.41 14.65
C VAL A 14 -4.73 15.85 13.99
N GLU A 15 -4.14 14.80 14.57
CA GLU A 15 -3.01 14.10 13.93
C GLU A 15 -3.52 13.31 12.72
N VAL A 16 -2.90 13.51 11.57
CA VAL A 16 -3.08 12.70 10.36
C VAL A 16 -1.87 11.78 10.25
N ILE A 17 -2.09 10.48 10.43
CA ILE A 17 -1.02 9.49 10.61
C ILE A 17 -0.90 8.63 9.36
N ALA A 18 0.33 8.51 8.84
CA ALA A 18 0.66 7.54 7.83
C ALA A 18 1.64 6.49 8.35
N LEU A 19 1.56 5.28 7.79
CA LEU A 19 2.54 4.21 7.99
C LEU A 19 3.32 3.98 6.71
N ASP A 20 4.62 3.75 6.86
CA ASP A 20 5.49 3.20 5.83
C ASP A 20 5.91 1.79 6.28
N LEU A 21 5.28 0.76 5.68
CA LEU A 21 5.43 -0.63 6.08
C LEU A 21 6.50 -1.32 5.23
N GLY A 22 7.53 -1.85 5.88
CA GLY A 22 8.73 -2.37 5.22
C GLY A 22 9.63 -1.22 4.74
N CYS A 23 9.73 -0.14 5.54
CA CYS A 23 10.39 1.10 5.12
C CYS A 23 11.93 0.97 4.99
N GLY A 24 12.54 -0.05 5.59
CA GLY A 24 14.00 -0.16 5.63
C GLY A 24 14.66 1.13 6.12
N GLN A 25 15.73 1.55 5.44
CA GLN A 25 16.46 2.80 5.75
C GLN A 25 15.83 4.06 5.15
N ASN A 26 14.88 3.92 4.23
CA ASN A 26 14.38 5.02 3.40
C ASN A 26 12.89 5.32 3.69
N LYS A 27 12.57 5.60 4.95
CA LYS A 27 11.22 5.99 5.34
C LYS A 27 10.72 7.18 4.52
N SER A 28 9.51 7.05 4.01
CA SER A 28 8.82 8.10 3.26
C SER A 28 8.57 9.34 4.10
N THR A 29 8.55 10.51 3.45
CA THR A 29 8.30 11.80 4.11
C THR A 29 6.83 12.20 4.04
N PRO A 30 6.37 13.17 4.86
CA PRO A 30 5.03 13.73 4.72
C PRO A 30 4.75 14.28 3.32
N GLU A 31 5.74 14.91 2.69
CA GLU A 31 5.64 15.44 1.32
C GLU A 31 5.37 14.33 0.31
N PHE A 32 5.99 13.15 0.48
CA PHE A 32 5.70 11.99 -0.36
C PHE A 32 4.20 11.62 -0.35
N PHE A 33 3.59 11.57 0.83
CA PHE A 33 2.17 11.26 0.97
C PHE A 33 1.27 12.33 0.36
N LYS A 34 1.65 13.61 0.52
CA LYS A 34 0.94 14.73 -0.08
C LYS A 34 0.99 14.69 -1.61
N ASP A 35 2.18 14.53 -2.18
CA ASP A 35 2.39 14.63 -3.62
C ASP A 35 1.88 13.39 -4.37
N ASN A 36 2.04 12.21 -3.78
CA ASN A 36 1.73 10.95 -4.45
C ASN A 36 0.36 10.35 -4.06
N MET A 37 -0.11 10.60 -2.83
CA MET A 37 -1.34 10.01 -2.33
C MET A 37 -2.42 11.07 -2.01
N GLN A 38 -2.07 12.36 -2.11
CA GLN A 38 -2.98 13.47 -1.79
C GLN A 38 -3.54 13.36 -0.37
N VAL A 39 -2.65 13.04 0.58
CA VAL A 39 -2.93 12.99 2.01
C VAL A 39 -1.94 13.90 2.73
N ASP A 40 -2.45 14.96 3.38
CA ASP A 40 -1.62 15.92 4.12
C ASP A 40 -1.33 15.39 5.54
N VAL A 41 -0.38 14.47 5.63
CA VAL A 41 -0.01 13.78 6.88
C VAL A 41 0.82 14.68 7.78
N THR A 42 0.57 14.59 9.09
CA THR A 42 1.36 15.30 10.10
C THR A 42 2.44 14.43 10.72
N LYS A 43 2.33 13.09 10.56
CA LYS A 43 3.27 12.13 11.12
C LYS A 43 3.37 10.89 10.26
N VAL A 44 4.59 10.48 9.93
CA VAL A 44 4.89 9.19 9.30
C VAL A 44 5.57 8.28 10.31
N ILE A 45 5.09 7.04 10.42
CA ILE A 45 5.67 6.00 11.26
C ILE A 45 6.25 4.92 10.36
N GLY A 46 7.57 4.79 10.35
CA GLY A 46 8.28 3.73 9.66
C GLY A 46 8.24 2.43 10.46
N VAL A 47 7.83 1.33 9.83
CA VAL A 47 7.74 0.00 10.44
C VAL A 47 8.57 -0.97 9.62
N ASP A 48 9.49 -1.68 10.28
CA ASP A 48 10.31 -2.71 9.64
C ASP A 48 10.72 -3.77 10.67
N ILE A 49 11.16 -4.94 10.21
CA ILE A 49 11.73 -5.98 11.05
C ILE A 49 13.15 -5.64 11.49
N ALA A 50 13.89 -4.90 10.65
CA ALA A 50 15.26 -4.49 10.90
C ALA A 50 15.32 -3.24 11.78
N LYS A 51 16.31 -3.16 12.67
CA LYS A 51 16.62 -1.94 13.41
C LYS A 51 17.59 -1.10 12.60
N CYS A 52 17.08 -0.08 11.90
CA CYS A 52 17.88 0.86 11.12
C CYS A 52 17.33 2.29 11.20
N GLU A 53 18.07 3.25 10.64
CA GLU A 53 17.61 4.62 10.53
C GLU A 53 16.31 4.69 9.72
N GLY A 54 15.33 5.50 10.17
CA GLY A 54 14.00 5.58 9.55
C GLY A 54 12.96 4.65 10.17
N VAL A 55 13.35 3.62 10.92
CA VAL A 55 12.41 2.72 11.59
C VAL A 55 12.03 3.25 12.97
N ASP A 56 10.77 3.67 13.10
CA ASP A 56 10.21 4.14 14.37
C ASP A 56 9.69 2.98 15.22
N LYS A 57 9.24 1.90 14.56
CA LYS A 57 8.67 0.73 15.20
C LYS A 57 9.19 -0.55 14.59
N ILE A 58 9.92 -1.32 15.38
CA ILE A 58 10.38 -2.64 14.97
C ILE A 58 9.21 -3.62 15.08
N HIS A 59 8.81 -4.23 13.96
CA HIS A 59 7.75 -5.23 13.92
C HIS A 59 7.91 -6.14 12.70
N ASP A 60 7.78 -7.44 12.90
CA ASP A 60 7.70 -8.43 11.83
C ASP A 60 6.29 -8.36 11.20
N LEU A 61 6.20 -7.84 9.99
CA LEU A 61 4.93 -7.65 9.27
C LEU A 61 4.25 -8.96 8.84
N THR A 62 4.85 -10.12 9.11
CA THR A 62 4.20 -11.44 9.00
C THR A 62 3.49 -11.85 10.28
N LYS A 63 3.63 -11.07 11.37
CA LYS A 63 3.00 -11.31 12.67
C LYS A 63 1.81 -10.38 12.89
N PHE A 64 0.68 -10.95 13.23
CA PHE A 64 -0.59 -10.27 13.38
C PHE A 64 -1.16 -10.45 14.79
N PRO A 65 -1.93 -9.48 15.33
CA PRO A 65 -2.28 -8.19 14.74
C PRO A 65 -1.13 -7.18 14.81
N TYR A 66 -1.18 -6.16 13.94
CA TYR A 66 -0.24 -5.03 14.02
C TYR A 66 -0.52 -4.18 15.26
N PRO A 67 0.52 -3.57 15.86
CA PRO A 67 0.38 -2.81 17.10
C PRO A 67 -0.22 -1.41 16.90
N PHE A 68 -1.27 -1.34 16.08
CA PHE A 68 -2.07 -0.16 15.78
C PHE A 68 -3.56 -0.47 16.05
N LYS A 69 -4.30 0.54 16.53
CA LYS A 69 -5.72 0.41 16.79
C LYS A 69 -6.50 0.34 15.47
N ASP A 70 -7.70 -0.20 15.55
CA ASP A 70 -8.65 -0.14 14.44
C ASP A 70 -8.90 1.32 14.05
N GLU A 71 -9.01 1.58 12.75
CA GLU A 71 -9.38 2.88 12.19
C GLU A 71 -8.56 4.06 12.74
N SER A 72 -7.25 3.85 12.94
CA SER A 72 -6.36 4.85 13.54
C SER A 72 -5.37 5.48 12.56
N VAL A 73 -5.29 4.97 11.32
CA VAL A 73 -4.30 5.36 10.31
C VAL A 73 -5.00 5.97 9.10
N ASP A 74 -4.50 7.08 8.60
CA ASP A 74 -5.07 7.80 7.45
C ASP A 74 -4.51 7.32 6.12
N ALA A 75 -3.22 6.91 6.09
CA ALA A 75 -2.57 6.41 4.89
C ALA A 75 -1.56 5.30 5.20
N ILE A 76 -1.38 4.38 4.25
CA ILE A 76 -0.35 3.33 4.30
C ILE A 76 0.42 3.36 2.98
N PHE A 77 1.75 3.31 3.07
CA PHE A 77 2.63 3.07 1.94
C PHE A 77 3.48 1.83 2.19
N THR A 78 3.78 1.10 1.12
CA THR A 78 4.77 0.03 1.12
C THR A 78 5.40 -0.11 -0.27
N SER A 79 6.70 -0.35 -0.31
CA SER A 79 7.46 -0.49 -1.54
C SER A 79 8.34 -1.72 -1.46
N HIS A 80 8.24 -2.58 -2.47
CA HIS A 80 9.03 -3.81 -2.57
C HIS A 80 8.99 -4.67 -1.30
N PHE A 81 7.78 -4.90 -0.79
CA PHE A 81 7.53 -5.68 0.41
C PHE A 81 6.56 -6.84 0.18
N ILE A 82 5.42 -6.58 -0.49
CA ILE A 82 4.33 -7.59 -0.58
C ILE A 82 4.69 -8.80 -1.43
N GLU A 83 5.69 -8.70 -2.29
CA GLU A 83 6.27 -9.81 -3.05
C GLU A 83 7.00 -10.83 -2.17
N HIS A 84 7.44 -10.44 -0.97
CA HIS A 84 8.04 -11.32 0.03
C HIS A 84 7.01 -12.05 0.90
N LEU A 85 5.71 -11.79 0.68
CA LEU A 85 4.60 -12.47 1.35
C LEU A 85 4.03 -13.56 0.43
N ASP A 86 3.72 -14.74 0.97
CA ASP A 86 2.94 -15.74 0.24
C ASP A 86 1.46 -15.36 0.15
N GLY A 87 0.66 -16.13 -0.59
CA GLY A 87 -0.76 -15.80 -0.79
C GLY A 87 -1.55 -15.71 0.51
N THR A 88 -1.27 -16.56 1.49
CA THR A 88 -1.96 -16.55 2.79
C THR A 88 -1.52 -15.35 3.63
N GLU A 89 -0.23 -15.04 3.62
CA GLU A 89 0.32 -13.89 4.31
C GLU A 89 -0.22 -12.58 3.71
N ARG A 90 -0.36 -12.51 2.37
CA ARG A 90 -0.99 -11.34 1.69
C ARG A 90 -2.44 -11.14 2.12
N ILE A 91 -3.22 -12.21 2.23
CA ILE A 91 -4.60 -12.10 2.72
C ILE A 91 -4.63 -11.48 4.12
N LYS A 92 -3.80 -11.97 5.02
CA LYS A 92 -3.70 -11.43 6.40
C LYS A 92 -3.23 -9.99 6.39
N PHE A 93 -2.24 -9.65 5.56
CA PHE A 93 -1.70 -8.32 5.42
C PHE A 93 -2.77 -7.31 4.96
N PHE A 94 -3.52 -7.61 3.89
CA PHE A 94 -4.55 -6.70 3.39
C PHE A 94 -5.73 -6.57 4.36
N ASN A 95 -6.14 -7.66 5.02
CA ASN A 95 -7.15 -7.61 6.08
C ASN A 95 -6.70 -6.71 7.23
N GLU A 96 -5.43 -6.78 7.61
CA GLU A 96 -4.87 -6.01 8.70
C GLU A 96 -4.71 -4.52 8.33
N CYS A 97 -4.23 -4.22 7.13
CA CYS A 97 -4.20 -2.85 6.60
C CYS A 97 -5.62 -2.25 6.57
N TYR A 98 -6.61 -3.05 6.16
CA TYR A 98 -8.01 -2.62 6.17
C TYR A 98 -8.51 -2.33 7.58
N ARG A 99 -8.18 -3.18 8.56
CA ARG A 99 -8.56 -2.97 9.95
C ARG A 99 -8.04 -1.65 10.51
N ILE A 100 -6.75 -1.36 10.29
CA ILE A 100 -6.09 -0.17 10.88
C ILE A 100 -6.37 1.13 10.12
N LEU A 101 -6.67 1.07 8.82
CA LEU A 101 -7.06 2.25 8.04
C LEU A 101 -8.41 2.78 8.51
N LYS A 102 -8.54 4.09 8.58
CA LYS A 102 -9.82 4.79 8.76
C LYS A 102 -10.70 4.57 7.52
N PRO A 103 -12.04 4.66 7.64
CA PRO A 103 -12.92 4.72 6.47
C PRO A 103 -12.47 5.82 5.51
N GLY A 104 -12.36 5.50 4.21
CA GLY A 104 -11.79 6.40 3.20
C GLY A 104 -10.28 6.56 3.26
N GLY A 105 -9.58 5.90 4.20
CA GLY A 105 -8.13 5.88 4.29
C GLY A 105 -7.50 5.27 3.04
N LYS A 106 -6.32 5.76 2.67
CA LYS A 106 -5.65 5.41 1.42
C LYS A 106 -4.47 4.49 1.66
N MET A 107 -4.26 3.57 0.74
CA MET A 107 -3.07 2.73 0.69
C MET A 107 -2.46 2.79 -0.70
N ARG A 108 -1.14 2.96 -0.76
CA ARG A 108 -0.35 2.81 -2.01
C ARG A 108 0.73 1.77 -1.77
N HIS A 109 0.90 0.90 -2.76
CA HIS A 109 2.05 0.00 -2.77
C HIS A 109 2.63 -0.13 -4.15
N MET A 110 3.93 -0.41 -4.18
CA MET A 110 4.70 -0.69 -5.37
C MET A 110 5.39 -2.04 -5.21
N HIS A 111 5.34 -2.84 -6.27
CA HIS A 111 6.00 -4.16 -6.31
C HIS A 111 6.32 -4.56 -7.74
N PRO A 112 7.23 -5.53 -7.97
CA PRO A 112 7.54 -6.02 -9.29
C PRO A 112 6.30 -6.57 -10.00
N TYR A 113 6.18 -6.24 -11.29
CA TYR A 113 5.12 -6.78 -12.14
C TYR A 113 5.35 -8.26 -12.45
N TYR A 114 4.33 -9.10 -12.48
CA TYR A 114 4.46 -10.56 -12.61
C TYR A 114 5.21 -11.03 -13.88
N LYS A 115 5.19 -10.25 -14.98
CA LYS A 115 5.97 -10.48 -16.20
C LYS A 115 7.30 -9.72 -16.23
N SER A 116 7.78 -9.24 -15.10
CA SER A 116 9.10 -8.63 -14.96
C SER A 116 10.11 -9.66 -14.46
N VAL A 117 11.33 -9.62 -14.96
CA VAL A 117 12.44 -10.40 -14.38
C VAL A 117 12.63 -10.06 -12.89
N ARG A 118 12.31 -8.85 -12.49
CA ARG A 118 12.37 -8.39 -11.08
C ARG A 118 11.45 -9.20 -10.16
N ALA A 119 10.33 -9.71 -10.67
CA ALA A 119 9.41 -10.53 -9.87
C ALA A 119 9.94 -11.94 -9.58
N VAL A 120 10.89 -12.44 -10.38
CA VAL A 120 11.33 -13.85 -10.33
C VAL A 120 12.82 -14.03 -10.06
N GLN A 121 13.62 -12.96 -10.11
CA GLN A 121 15.09 -13.05 -9.94
C GLN A 121 15.52 -13.10 -8.47
N ASP A 122 14.73 -12.53 -7.55
CA ASP A 122 15.05 -12.49 -6.14
C ASP A 122 14.59 -13.82 -5.48
N PRO A 123 15.50 -14.58 -4.87
CA PRO A 123 15.17 -15.87 -4.25
C PRO A 123 14.26 -15.76 -3.02
N THR A 124 14.06 -14.55 -2.49
CA THR A 124 13.19 -14.30 -1.32
C THR A 124 11.75 -13.94 -1.73
N HIS A 125 11.50 -13.71 -3.03
CA HIS A 125 10.14 -13.50 -3.52
C HIS A 125 9.32 -14.79 -3.44
N LYS A 126 8.08 -14.66 -2.97
CA LYS A 126 7.19 -15.80 -2.75
C LYS A 126 6.16 -15.93 -3.86
N TRP A 127 5.74 -17.16 -4.09
CA TRP A 127 4.68 -17.47 -5.04
C TRP A 127 3.29 -17.14 -4.47
N PRO A 128 2.30 -16.72 -5.29
CA PRO A 128 2.42 -16.41 -6.71
C PRO A 128 2.94 -14.97 -6.95
N PRO A 129 3.57 -14.68 -8.12
CA PRO A 129 3.82 -13.31 -8.55
C PRO A 129 2.51 -12.53 -8.68
N ILE A 130 2.56 -11.21 -8.50
CA ILE A 130 1.38 -10.36 -8.37
C ILE A 130 1.06 -9.71 -9.71
N SER A 131 -0.18 -9.93 -10.19
CA SER A 131 -0.74 -9.33 -11.40
C SER A 131 -1.91 -8.41 -11.06
N GLU A 132 -2.43 -7.73 -12.08
CA GLU A 132 -3.65 -6.90 -11.98
C GLU A 132 -4.83 -7.70 -11.39
N ASN A 133 -4.98 -8.94 -11.84
CA ASN A 133 -6.08 -9.80 -11.41
C ASN A 133 -6.01 -10.17 -9.92
N SER A 134 -4.83 -10.07 -9.30
CA SER A 134 -4.66 -10.29 -7.87
C SER A 134 -5.43 -9.27 -7.03
N TYR A 135 -5.65 -8.07 -7.56
CA TYR A 135 -6.29 -6.98 -6.84
C TYR A 135 -7.81 -7.08 -6.78
N PHE A 136 -8.44 -7.78 -7.74
CA PHE A 136 -9.87 -8.03 -7.68
C PHE A 136 -10.30 -8.80 -6.43
N TYR A 137 -9.43 -9.62 -5.87
CA TYR A 137 -9.73 -10.34 -4.63
C TYR A 137 -9.88 -9.41 -3.41
N TRP A 138 -9.37 -8.19 -3.46
CA TRP A 138 -9.51 -7.20 -2.40
C TRP A 138 -10.78 -6.34 -2.54
N ASP A 139 -11.50 -6.40 -3.66
CA ASP A 139 -12.81 -5.78 -3.90
C ASP A 139 -13.93 -6.74 -3.50
N LYS A 140 -14.67 -6.36 -2.44
CA LYS A 140 -15.79 -7.19 -1.95
C LYS A 140 -16.86 -7.37 -3.00
N LYS A 141 -17.20 -6.32 -3.76
CA LYS A 141 -18.22 -6.38 -4.81
C LYS A 141 -17.88 -7.42 -5.88
N TRP A 142 -16.61 -7.48 -6.28
CA TRP A 142 -16.14 -8.48 -7.25
C TRP A 142 -16.22 -9.90 -6.66
N ARG A 143 -15.81 -10.09 -5.38
CA ARG A 143 -15.92 -11.40 -4.71
C ARG A 143 -17.36 -11.88 -4.61
N ASP A 144 -18.30 -10.99 -4.23
CA ASP A 144 -19.73 -11.32 -4.13
C ASP A 144 -20.28 -11.77 -5.49
N MET A 145 -19.95 -11.07 -6.58
CA MET A 145 -20.37 -11.45 -7.94
C MET A 145 -19.81 -12.81 -8.38
N ASN A 146 -18.62 -13.17 -7.92
CA ASN A 146 -17.95 -14.43 -8.26
C ASN A 146 -18.17 -15.55 -7.21
N LYS A 147 -19.01 -15.33 -6.20
CA LYS A 147 -19.34 -16.28 -5.13
C LYS A 147 -18.12 -16.81 -4.39
N LEU A 148 -17.21 -15.90 -4.02
CA LEU A 148 -15.94 -16.21 -3.36
C LEU A 148 -15.97 -15.96 -1.84
N ASP A 149 -17.12 -16.08 -1.20
CA ASP A 149 -17.32 -15.84 0.25
C ASP A 149 -16.57 -16.83 1.14
N HIS A 150 -16.11 -17.94 0.56
CA HIS A 150 -15.34 -18.96 1.27
C HIS A 150 -13.86 -18.56 1.48
N TYR A 151 -13.36 -17.49 0.83
CA TYR A 151 -12.04 -16.97 1.10
C TYR A 151 -12.01 -16.18 2.41
N PRO A 152 -10.95 -16.31 3.23
CA PRO A 152 -10.82 -15.56 4.50
C PRO A 152 -10.39 -14.10 4.27
N ILE A 153 -11.10 -13.40 3.36
CA ILE A 153 -10.82 -12.02 2.95
C ILE A 153 -11.91 -11.11 3.49
N ASN A 154 -11.55 -10.25 4.45
CA ASN A 154 -12.48 -9.37 5.15
C ASN A 154 -12.39 -7.91 4.68
N CYS A 155 -11.36 -7.57 3.89
CA CYS A 155 -11.18 -6.22 3.37
C CYS A 155 -12.10 -5.91 2.20
N ASP A 156 -12.33 -4.61 1.97
CA ASP A 156 -13.06 -4.08 0.83
C ASP A 156 -12.40 -2.78 0.36
N PHE A 157 -11.66 -2.88 -0.74
CA PHE A 157 -10.94 -1.77 -1.32
C PHE A 157 -11.43 -1.46 -2.73
N GLU A 158 -11.53 -0.17 -3.04
CA GLU A 158 -11.47 0.32 -4.41
C GLU A 158 -10.00 0.48 -4.80
N PHE A 159 -9.63 0.22 -6.06
CA PHE A 159 -8.23 0.31 -6.47
C PHE A 159 -8.06 0.86 -7.88
N ASN A 160 -6.89 1.50 -8.11
CA ASN A 160 -6.40 1.93 -9.42
C ASN A 160 -4.96 1.44 -9.60
N ILE A 161 -4.62 1.02 -10.81
CA ILE A 161 -3.33 0.43 -11.15
C ILE A 161 -2.58 1.33 -12.11
N TYR A 162 -1.27 1.50 -11.86
CA TYR A 162 -0.35 2.24 -12.71
C TYR A 162 0.90 1.40 -12.97
N TYR A 163 1.53 1.61 -14.13
CA TYR A 163 2.71 0.87 -14.54
C TYR A 163 3.95 1.74 -14.51
N VAL A 164 5.02 1.19 -13.96
CA VAL A 164 6.38 1.69 -14.13
C VAL A 164 6.99 0.93 -15.31
N TRP A 165 7.26 1.62 -16.41
CA TRP A 165 7.77 1.00 -17.62
C TRP A 165 9.24 0.63 -17.47
N GLN A 166 9.63 -0.53 -18.01
CA GLN A 166 11.03 -0.95 -18.02
C GLN A 166 11.87 -0.03 -18.92
N ASP A 167 11.28 0.45 -20.01
CA ASP A 167 11.88 1.41 -20.94
C ASP A 167 10.94 2.59 -21.18
N GLY A 168 11.46 3.80 -21.00
CA GLY A 168 10.71 5.04 -21.20
C GLY A 168 10.14 5.21 -22.61
N THR A 169 10.68 4.51 -23.61
CA THR A 169 10.14 4.53 -24.99
C THR A 169 8.74 3.91 -25.07
N VAL A 170 8.43 2.95 -24.21
CA VAL A 170 7.11 2.32 -24.12
C VAL A 170 6.06 3.32 -23.62
N ALA A 171 6.42 4.17 -22.68
CA ALA A 171 5.52 5.19 -22.13
C ALA A 171 4.98 6.15 -23.22
N ASN A 172 5.77 6.38 -24.26
CA ASN A 172 5.43 7.26 -25.38
C ASN A 172 4.56 6.60 -26.46
N LYS A 173 4.27 5.29 -26.37
CA LYS A 173 3.37 4.60 -27.30
C LYS A 173 1.91 4.90 -26.95
N ASN A 174 1.02 4.76 -27.95
CA ASN A 174 -0.41 4.84 -27.68
C ASN A 174 -0.88 3.66 -26.77
N GLU A 175 -2.05 3.80 -26.20
CA GLU A 175 -2.59 2.84 -25.24
C GLU A 175 -2.73 1.43 -25.84
N GLU A 176 -3.26 1.31 -27.05
CA GLU A 176 -3.43 0.03 -27.73
C GLU A 176 -2.10 -0.71 -27.89
N THR A 177 -1.05 0.00 -28.34
CA THR A 177 0.29 -0.57 -28.47
C THR A 177 0.86 -0.99 -27.11
N ARG A 178 0.69 -0.17 -26.07
CA ARG A 178 1.15 -0.52 -24.71
C ARG A 178 0.47 -1.78 -24.20
N MET A 179 -0.85 -1.89 -24.34
CA MET A 179 -1.61 -3.05 -23.90
C MET A 179 -1.23 -4.31 -24.68
N PHE A 180 -1.03 -4.19 -26.00
CA PHE A 180 -0.51 -5.29 -26.82
C PHE A 180 0.87 -5.76 -26.33
N MET A 181 1.78 -4.81 -26.04
CA MET A 181 3.11 -5.15 -25.55
C MET A 181 3.07 -5.84 -24.19
N ILE A 182 2.25 -5.36 -23.26
CA ILE A 182 2.05 -5.99 -21.93
C ILE A 182 1.54 -7.43 -22.10
N ASP A 183 0.59 -7.65 -23.02
CA ASP A 183 0.03 -8.99 -23.26
C ASP A 183 1.05 -9.95 -23.87
N LYS A 184 1.85 -9.51 -24.82
CA LYS A 184 2.69 -10.38 -25.65
C LYS A 184 4.13 -10.55 -25.17
N TYR A 185 4.69 -9.57 -24.44
CA TYR A 185 6.10 -9.56 -24.11
C TYR A 185 6.38 -9.55 -22.60
N TRP A 186 7.53 -10.07 -22.22
CA TRP A 186 8.10 -9.95 -20.89
C TRP A 186 8.91 -8.66 -20.77
N ASN A 187 9.11 -8.18 -19.53
CA ASN A 187 9.92 -7.00 -19.20
C ASN A 187 9.47 -5.71 -19.89
N VAL A 188 8.19 -5.58 -20.21
CA VAL A 188 7.60 -4.32 -20.69
C VAL A 188 7.32 -3.38 -19.52
N VAL A 189 6.78 -3.95 -18.46
CA VAL A 189 6.52 -3.28 -17.16
C VAL A 189 7.55 -3.77 -16.17
N ALA A 190 8.21 -2.84 -15.47
CA ALA A 190 9.15 -3.16 -14.40
C ALA A 190 8.40 -3.43 -13.09
N ASP A 191 7.64 -2.44 -12.64
CA ASP A 191 6.88 -2.48 -11.39
C ASP A 191 5.44 -2.02 -11.62
N MET A 192 4.57 -2.40 -10.69
CA MET A 192 3.19 -1.97 -10.62
C MET A 192 3.00 -1.11 -9.37
N ILE A 193 2.36 0.04 -9.55
CA ILE A 193 1.92 0.90 -8.45
C ILE A 193 0.42 0.75 -8.34
N VAL A 194 -0.08 0.52 -7.13
CA VAL A 194 -1.51 0.36 -6.89
C VAL A 194 -1.96 1.27 -5.76
N ASP A 195 -2.92 2.12 -6.08
CA ASP A 195 -3.63 2.96 -5.13
C ASP A 195 -4.92 2.25 -4.70
N MET A 196 -5.15 2.20 -3.41
CA MET A 196 -6.33 1.58 -2.82
C MET A 196 -7.00 2.54 -1.84
N ILE A 197 -8.33 2.50 -1.78
CA ILE A 197 -9.14 3.29 -0.85
C ILE A 197 -10.03 2.33 -0.07
N LYS A 198 -9.99 2.40 1.26
CA LYS A 198 -10.89 1.63 2.13
C LYS A 198 -12.34 2.10 1.95
N ARG A 199 -13.24 1.18 1.59
CA ARG A 199 -14.69 1.41 1.58
C ARG A 199 -15.35 1.14 2.94
#